data_ff9cfc9c5786fb2819fa1f4890878cff
#
_entry.id   ff9cfc9c5786fb2819fa1f4890878cff
#
_cell.length_a   1.000
_cell.length_b   1.000
_cell.length_c   1.000
_cell.angle_alpha   90.00
_cell.angle_beta   90.00
_cell.angle_gamma   90.00
#
_symmetry.space_group_name_H-M   'P 1'
#
loop_
_entity.id
_entity.type
_entity.pdbx_description
1 polymer ?
#
loop_
_entity_poly.entity_id
_entity_poly.type
_entity_poly.pdbx_seq_one_letter_code
_entity_poly.pdbx_strand_id
1 'polypeptide(L)'
;SSTQKEGVIPDIVLPNPAGHLETGERSLEHAVAWSQIDAAPHGNWAAIWKLPVLKANSAARVAKNPILSKIANATKVLKARRDDTRIPLQRTAWDQRKKDQKAAIDAASPDLKNAPMRLTVKPIHDDAAPPPPPNGKPDDRVVKWRDNLAKDPWVDECVDILSDIK
;
A
#
# COMPACT_ATOMS: atom_id res chain seq x y z
N SER A 1 -9.19 -18.51 -10.89
CA SER A 1 -7.90 -17.85 -11.06
C SER A 1 -6.90 -18.43 -10.07
N SER A 2 -5.68 -18.70 -10.54
CA SER A 2 -4.62 -19.21 -9.66
C SER A 2 -4.03 -18.08 -8.83
N THR A 3 -4.12 -18.19 -7.51
CA THR A 3 -3.46 -17.24 -6.60
C THR A 3 -1.94 -17.40 -6.62
N GLN A 4 -1.42 -18.50 -7.13
CA GLN A 4 0.01 -18.82 -7.21
C GLN A 4 0.78 -17.84 -8.11
N LYS A 5 0.23 -17.50 -9.30
CA LYS A 5 0.89 -16.61 -10.26
C LYS A 5 0.64 -15.14 -9.96
N GLU A 6 -0.60 -14.79 -9.70
CA GLU A 6 -1.06 -13.39 -9.67
C GLU A 6 -1.43 -12.90 -8.26
N GLY A 7 -1.57 -13.83 -7.30
CA GLY A 7 -2.08 -13.52 -5.98
C GLY A 7 -3.57 -13.16 -6.01
N VAL A 8 -4.02 -12.53 -4.95
CA VAL A 8 -5.38 -11.98 -4.87
C VAL A 8 -5.35 -10.53 -5.39
N ILE A 9 -6.05 -10.29 -6.50
CA ILE A 9 -6.13 -8.95 -7.08
C ILE A 9 -7.37 -8.25 -6.48
N PRO A 10 -7.19 -7.14 -5.74
CA PRO A 10 -8.31 -6.39 -5.20
C PRO A 10 -9.09 -5.66 -6.29
N ASP A 11 -10.38 -5.42 -6.07
CA ASP A 11 -11.22 -4.66 -7.01
C ASP A 11 -10.73 -3.23 -7.20
N ILE A 12 -10.27 -2.58 -6.13
CA ILE A 12 -9.67 -1.24 -6.15
C ILE A 12 -8.23 -1.37 -5.71
N VAL A 13 -7.30 -1.04 -6.61
CA VAL A 13 -5.85 -1.12 -6.36
C VAL A 13 -5.35 0.25 -5.92
N LEU A 14 -4.81 0.32 -4.71
CA LEU A 14 -4.16 1.53 -4.18
C LEU A 14 -2.64 1.47 -4.39
N PRO A 15 -1.94 2.62 -4.40
CA PRO A 15 -0.49 2.66 -4.49
C PRO A 15 0.18 1.80 -3.41
N ASN A 16 1.09 0.93 -3.81
CA ASN A 16 1.79 0.02 -2.91
C ASN A 16 3.28 0.39 -2.85
N PRO A 17 3.84 0.72 -1.67
CA PRO A 17 5.25 1.06 -1.52
C PRO A 17 6.18 -0.11 -1.87
N ALA A 18 5.72 -1.34 -1.69
CA ALA A 18 6.45 -2.56 -2.04
C ALA A 18 6.20 -3.03 -3.50
N GLY A 19 5.44 -2.28 -4.30
CA GLY A 19 5.07 -2.67 -5.67
C GLY A 19 6.25 -2.76 -6.66
N HIS A 20 7.44 -2.31 -6.25
CA HIS A 20 8.69 -2.49 -7.00
C HIS A 20 9.37 -3.84 -6.75
N LEU A 21 8.96 -4.57 -5.71
CA LEU A 21 9.51 -5.87 -5.36
C LEU A 21 8.81 -6.97 -6.16
N GLU A 22 9.59 -7.86 -6.72
CA GLU A 22 9.07 -9.11 -7.27
C GLU A 22 9.04 -10.14 -6.16
N THR A 23 7.84 -10.39 -5.65
CA THR A 23 7.59 -11.32 -4.58
C THR A 23 6.62 -12.40 -5.04
N GLY A 24 6.66 -13.54 -4.37
CA GLY A 24 5.80 -14.67 -4.68
C GLY A 24 6.54 -15.80 -5.39
N GLU A 25 5.87 -16.93 -5.49
CA GLU A 25 6.45 -18.17 -6.01
C GLU A 25 6.99 -18.04 -7.44
N ARG A 26 6.33 -17.23 -8.28
CA ARG A 26 6.75 -16.99 -9.67
C ARG A 26 8.15 -16.37 -9.81
N SER A 27 8.65 -15.72 -8.76
CA SER A 27 9.98 -15.07 -8.75
C SER A 27 11.09 -15.99 -8.26
N LEU A 28 10.77 -17.20 -7.84
CA LEU A 28 11.75 -18.20 -7.43
C LEU A 28 12.43 -18.79 -8.67
N GLU A 29 13.74 -19.10 -8.56
CA GLU A 29 14.56 -19.64 -9.65
C GLU A 29 14.01 -20.98 -10.19
N HIS A 30 13.40 -21.80 -9.32
CA HIS A 30 12.82 -23.09 -9.66
C HIS A 30 11.31 -23.13 -9.37
N ALA A 31 10.59 -22.07 -9.73
CA ALA A 31 9.15 -22.02 -9.58
C ALA A 31 8.47 -23.17 -10.35
N VAL A 32 7.51 -23.85 -9.70
CA VAL A 32 6.70 -24.86 -10.37
C VAL A 32 5.90 -24.24 -11.51
N ALA A 33 5.81 -24.95 -12.62
CA ALA A 33 5.03 -24.48 -13.78
C ALA A 33 3.58 -24.17 -13.37
N TRP A 34 3.14 -22.98 -13.69
CA TRP A 34 1.80 -22.53 -13.37
C TRP A 34 0.77 -23.18 -14.30
N SER A 35 -0.33 -23.64 -13.72
CA SER A 35 -1.47 -24.14 -14.46
C SER A 35 -2.74 -23.41 -14.07
N GLN A 36 -3.65 -23.28 -15.03
CA GLN A 36 -4.96 -22.68 -14.81
C GLN A 36 -6.04 -23.71 -15.15
N ILE A 37 -6.99 -23.83 -14.24
CA ILE A 37 -8.21 -24.61 -14.47
C ILE A 37 -9.37 -23.63 -14.64
N ASP A 38 -10.41 -24.06 -15.34
CA ASP A 38 -11.63 -23.29 -15.48
C ASP A 38 -12.27 -23.01 -14.10
N ALA A 39 -12.88 -21.83 -13.98
CA ALA A 39 -13.60 -21.48 -12.76
C ALA A 39 -14.80 -22.42 -12.57
N ALA A 40 -14.97 -22.94 -11.36
CA ALA A 40 -16.17 -23.71 -11.03
C ALA A 40 -17.42 -22.82 -11.19
N PRO A 41 -18.55 -23.40 -11.68
CA PRO A 41 -19.81 -22.66 -11.72
C PRO A 41 -20.17 -22.14 -10.32
N HIS A 42 -20.41 -20.85 -10.21
CA HIS A 42 -20.80 -20.20 -8.96
C HIS A 42 -21.81 -19.10 -9.21
N GLY A 43 -22.68 -18.85 -8.24
CA GLY A 43 -23.59 -17.71 -8.26
C GLY A 43 -22.81 -16.42 -7.99
N ASN A 44 -23.09 -15.39 -8.77
CA ASN A 44 -22.55 -14.06 -8.48
C ASN A 44 -23.38 -13.38 -7.40
N TRP A 45 -22.73 -12.82 -6.41
CA TRP A 45 -23.40 -11.92 -5.46
C TRP A 45 -23.82 -10.66 -6.23
N ALA A 46 -25.12 -10.33 -6.15
CA ALA A 46 -25.63 -9.06 -6.69
C ALA A 46 -25.11 -7.91 -5.82
N ALA A 47 -24.02 -7.28 -6.25
CA ALA A 47 -23.50 -6.12 -5.56
C ALA A 47 -24.45 -4.93 -5.70
N ILE A 48 -24.81 -4.31 -4.58
CA ILE A 48 -25.63 -3.08 -4.53
C ILE A 48 -24.84 -1.84 -4.96
N TRP A 49 -23.51 -1.92 -5.00
CA TRP A 49 -22.62 -0.82 -5.38
C TRP A 49 -22.18 -0.90 -6.84
N LYS A 50 -21.97 0.27 -7.44
CA LYS A 50 -21.47 0.40 -8.81
C LYS A 50 -19.94 0.45 -8.79
N LEU A 51 -19.27 -0.69 -8.86
CA LEU A 51 -17.82 -0.80 -8.81
C LEU A 51 -17.06 0.15 -9.77
N PRO A 52 -17.48 0.36 -11.03
CA PRO A 52 -16.80 1.32 -11.91
C PRO A 52 -16.80 2.75 -11.37
N VAL A 53 -17.88 3.18 -10.71
CA VAL A 53 -17.98 4.51 -10.09
C VAL A 53 -17.04 4.62 -8.90
N LEU A 54 -17.02 3.60 -8.03
CA LEU A 54 -16.11 3.57 -6.89
C LEU A 54 -14.64 3.63 -7.34
N LYS A 55 -14.29 2.87 -8.39
CA LYS A 55 -12.94 2.92 -8.99
C LYS A 55 -12.58 4.31 -9.50
N ALA A 56 -13.48 4.97 -10.19
CA ALA A 56 -13.25 6.31 -10.73
C ALA A 56 -13.08 7.35 -9.61
N ASN A 57 -13.94 7.31 -8.59
CA ASN A 57 -13.88 8.20 -7.43
C ASN A 57 -12.58 8.02 -6.65
N SER A 58 -12.23 6.78 -6.35
CA SER A 58 -10.98 6.45 -5.65
C SER A 58 -9.75 6.91 -6.46
N ALA A 59 -9.70 6.63 -7.76
CA ALA A 59 -8.61 7.08 -8.62
C ALA A 59 -8.45 8.61 -8.61
N ALA A 60 -9.57 9.35 -8.63
CA ALA A 60 -9.55 10.81 -8.56
C ALA A 60 -9.04 11.34 -7.21
N ARG A 61 -9.42 10.70 -6.08
CA ARG A 61 -8.91 11.05 -4.74
C ARG A 61 -7.42 10.72 -4.59
N VAL A 62 -7.01 9.52 -5.00
CA VAL A 62 -5.61 9.07 -4.99
C VAL A 62 -4.71 10.02 -5.78
N ALA A 63 -5.15 10.48 -6.95
CA ALA A 63 -4.40 11.43 -7.78
C ALA A 63 -4.21 12.79 -7.08
N LYS A 64 -5.16 13.22 -6.26
CA LYS A 64 -5.11 14.48 -5.50
C LYS A 64 -4.40 14.33 -4.14
N ASN A 65 -4.29 13.11 -3.62
CA ASN A 65 -3.65 12.86 -2.34
C ASN A 65 -2.12 12.93 -2.47
N PRO A 66 -1.44 13.90 -1.83
CA PRO A 66 0.00 14.10 -2.01
C PRO A 66 0.84 12.93 -1.50
N ILE A 67 0.36 12.20 -0.48
CA ILE A 67 1.08 11.06 0.10
C ILE A 67 0.97 9.85 -0.84
N LEU A 68 -0.24 9.48 -1.26
CA LEU A 68 -0.47 8.36 -2.16
C LEU A 68 0.19 8.58 -3.53
N SER A 69 0.16 9.81 -4.06
CA SER A 69 0.87 10.19 -5.28
C SER A 69 2.39 10.04 -5.14
N LYS A 70 2.97 10.45 -4.00
CA LYS A 70 4.40 10.25 -3.72
C LYS A 70 4.74 8.77 -3.63
N ILE A 71 3.91 7.94 -2.97
CA ILE A 71 4.11 6.48 -2.90
C ILE A 71 4.14 5.87 -4.30
N ALA A 72 3.18 6.23 -5.16
CA ALA A 72 3.13 5.76 -6.54
C ALA A 72 4.39 6.15 -7.32
N ASN A 73 4.89 7.37 -7.11
CA ASN A 73 6.11 7.85 -7.75
C ASN A 73 7.37 7.16 -7.20
N ALA A 74 7.46 6.98 -5.87
CA ALA A 74 8.57 6.26 -5.24
C ALA A 74 8.69 4.83 -5.78
N THR A 75 7.57 4.14 -5.95
CA THR A 75 7.54 2.79 -6.54
C THR A 75 8.11 2.78 -7.96
N LYS A 76 7.76 3.79 -8.79
CA LYS A 76 8.33 3.92 -10.15
C LYS A 76 9.84 4.17 -10.13
N VAL A 77 10.31 5.06 -9.26
CA VAL A 77 11.75 5.38 -9.10
C VAL A 77 12.53 4.15 -8.67
N LEU A 78 12.02 3.41 -7.67
CA LEU A 78 12.66 2.20 -7.17
C LEU A 78 12.67 1.08 -8.22
N LYS A 79 11.59 0.93 -8.99
CA LYS A 79 11.54 -0.02 -10.11
C LYS A 79 12.55 0.32 -11.19
N ALA A 80 12.60 1.58 -11.64
CA ALA A 80 13.56 2.04 -12.64
C ALA A 80 15.02 1.81 -12.18
N ARG A 81 15.31 2.03 -10.87
CA ARG A 81 16.61 1.74 -10.29
C ARG A 81 16.95 0.25 -10.31
N ARG A 82 16.00 -0.62 -9.99
CA ARG A 82 16.20 -2.07 -10.04
C ARG A 82 16.48 -2.55 -11.46
N ASP A 83 15.73 -2.02 -12.41
CA ASP A 83 15.82 -2.43 -13.82
C ASP A 83 17.10 -1.87 -14.51
N ASP A 84 17.74 -0.84 -13.93
CA ASP A 84 19.02 -0.30 -14.41
C ASP A 84 20.21 -1.07 -13.83
N THR A 85 20.61 -2.12 -14.55
CA THR A 85 21.70 -3.02 -14.18
C THR A 85 23.09 -2.52 -14.60
N ARG A 86 23.18 -1.40 -15.35
CA ARG A 86 24.46 -0.85 -15.82
C ARG A 86 25.20 -0.13 -14.72
N ILE A 87 26.45 -0.47 -14.50
CA ILE A 87 27.30 0.12 -13.46
C ILE A 87 28.49 0.81 -14.12
N PRO A 88 28.70 2.12 -13.90
CA PRO A 88 29.92 2.79 -14.41
C PRO A 88 31.14 2.25 -13.65
N LEU A 89 32.21 1.92 -14.41
CA LEU A 89 33.45 1.43 -13.82
C LEU A 89 34.32 2.56 -13.27
N GLN A 90 34.12 3.79 -13.73
CA GLN A 90 34.87 4.95 -13.25
C GLN A 90 34.33 5.37 -11.88
N ARG A 91 35.19 5.51 -10.88
CA ARG A 91 34.85 5.82 -9.51
C ARG A 91 34.03 7.11 -9.35
N THR A 92 34.45 8.17 -10.02
CA THR A 92 33.76 9.47 -9.97
C THR A 92 32.33 9.40 -10.52
N ALA A 93 32.14 8.69 -11.63
CA ALA A 93 30.83 8.46 -12.22
C ALA A 93 29.94 7.58 -11.32
N TRP A 94 30.53 6.58 -10.65
CA TRP A 94 29.85 5.75 -9.66
C TRP A 94 29.38 6.58 -8.46
N ASP A 95 30.27 7.40 -7.90
CA ASP A 95 29.94 8.23 -6.73
C ASP A 95 28.86 9.27 -7.07
N GLN A 96 28.90 9.85 -8.27
CA GLN A 96 27.85 10.75 -8.75
C GLN A 96 26.51 9.99 -8.90
N ARG A 97 26.51 8.84 -9.55
CA ARG A 97 25.30 8.02 -9.70
C ARG A 97 24.68 7.66 -8.34
N LYS A 98 25.49 7.31 -7.34
CA LYS A 98 24.97 7.03 -5.97
C LYS A 98 24.30 8.25 -5.35
N LYS A 99 24.88 9.44 -5.53
CA LYS A 99 24.28 10.69 -5.03
C LYS A 99 22.95 10.98 -5.71
N ASP A 100 22.90 10.86 -7.04
CA ASP A 100 21.70 11.12 -7.82
C ASP A 100 20.57 10.13 -7.48
N GLN A 101 20.90 8.84 -7.35
CA GLN A 101 19.96 7.82 -6.93
C GLN A 101 19.41 8.07 -5.52
N LYS A 102 20.29 8.46 -4.58
CA LYS A 102 19.87 8.81 -3.22
C LYS A 102 18.95 10.02 -3.25
N ALA A 103 19.32 11.09 -3.93
CA ALA A 103 18.50 12.31 -4.04
C ALA A 103 17.12 12.01 -4.66
N ALA A 104 17.06 11.16 -5.70
CA ALA A 104 15.80 10.75 -6.33
C ALA A 104 14.90 9.97 -5.37
N ILE A 105 15.46 9.07 -4.55
CA ILE A 105 14.72 8.30 -3.54
C ILE A 105 14.24 9.23 -2.43
N ASP A 106 15.11 10.08 -1.90
CA ASP A 106 14.78 11.01 -0.82
C ASP A 106 13.65 11.98 -1.26
N ALA A 107 13.72 12.48 -2.50
CA ALA A 107 12.67 13.34 -3.07
C ALA A 107 11.33 12.62 -3.27
N ALA A 108 11.36 11.34 -3.63
CA ALA A 108 10.18 10.52 -3.85
C ALA A 108 9.59 9.95 -2.56
N SER A 109 10.35 9.93 -1.47
CA SER A 109 9.91 9.31 -0.21
C SER A 109 8.74 10.07 0.42
N PRO A 110 7.63 9.40 0.77
CA PRO A 110 6.51 10.04 1.44
C PRO A 110 6.82 10.28 2.92
N ASP A 111 6.35 11.40 3.45
CA ASP A 111 6.42 11.69 4.88
C ASP A 111 5.17 11.17 5.60
N LEU A 112 5.19 9.89 5.95
CA LEU A 112 4.10 9.24 6.67
C LEU A 112 4.04 9.66 8.15
N LYS A 113 5.15 10.15 8.72
CA LYS A 113 5.20 10.54 10.15
C LYS A 113 4.38 11.80 10.42
N ASN A 114 4.42 12.74 9.49
CA ASN A 114 3.71 14.01 9.58
C ASN A 114 2.40 14.01 8.76
N ALA A 115 1.88 12.83 8.42
CA ALA A 115 0.59 12.72 7.74
C ALA A 115 -0.53 13.31 8.62
N PRO A 116 -1.51 14.03 8.04
CA PRO A 116 -2.62 14.60 8.78
C PRO A 116 -3.50 13.50 9.37
N MET A 117 -3.95 13.69 10.62
CA MET A 117 -4.94 12.82 11.24
C MET A 117 -6.34 13.26 10.77
N ARG A 118 -6.94 12.50 9.85
CA ARG A 118 -8.33 12.74 9.40
C ARG A 118 -9.35 11.90 10.16
N LEU A 119 -8.92 10.75 10.68
CA LEU A 119 -9.79 9.78 11.31
C LEU A 119 -9.66 9.80 12.84
N THR A 120 -10.75 9.45 13.51
CA THR A 120 -10.74 9.15 14.95
C THR A 120 -10.96 7.66 15.12
N VAL A 121 -9.96 6.96 15.65
CA VAL A 121 -10.02 5.50 15.86
C VAL A 121 -10.51 5.20 17.26
N LYS A 122 -11.66 4.52 17.35
CA LYS A 122 -12.28 4.08 18.61
C LYS A 122 -12.48 2.57 18.60
N PRO A 123 -12.39 1.87 19.74
CA PRO A 123 -12.81 0.48 19.82
C PRO A 123 -14.31 0.36 19.58
N ILE A 124 -14.76 -0.75 19.00
CA ILE A 124 -16.19 -1.03 18.75
C ILE A 124 -16.90 -1.31 20.09
N HIS A 125 -16.22 -1.98 21.01
CA HIS A 125 -16.71 -2.29 22.35
C HIS A 125 -15.68 -1.83 23.38
N ASP A 126 -16.15 -1.26 24.47
CA ASP A 126 -15.27 -0.86 25.60
C ASP A 126 -14.59 -2.08 26.25
N ASP A 127 -15.27 -3.25 26.21
CA ASP A 127 -14.74 -4.52 26.71
C ASP A 127 -13.53 -5.05 25.94
N ALA A 128 -13.32 -4.56 24.71
CA ALA A 128 -12.14 -4.91 23.91
C ALA A 128 -10.90 -4.05 24.25
N ALA A 129 -11.05 -3.05 25.10
CA ALA A 129 -9.92 -2.32 25.61
C ALA A 129 -9.15 -3.23 26.57
N PRO A 130 -7.83 -3.40 26.40
CA PRO A 130 -7.04 -4.11 27.40
C PRO A 130 -7.26 -3.44 28.76
N PRO A 131 -7.30 -4.21 29.87
CA PRO A 131 -7.47 -3.64 31.19
C PRO A 131 -6.42 -2.55 31.40
N PRO A 132 -6.79 -1.41 32.00
CA PRO A 132 -5.83 -0.35 32.25
C PRO A 132 -4.65 -0.92 33.04
N PRO A 133 -3.41 -0.58 32.66
CA PRO A 133 -2.23 -1.03 33.39
C PRO A 133 -2.30 -0.55 34.84
N PRO A 134 -1.62 -1.23 35.78
CA PRO A 134 -1.72 -0.95 37.20
C PRO A 134 -1.42 0.50 37.60
N ASN A 135 -0.75 1.25 36.72
CA ASN A 135 -0.43 2.68 36.90
C ASN A 135 -1.49 3.63 36.30
N GLY A 136 -2.61 3.13 35.80
CA GLY A 136 -3.73 3.94 35.29
C GLY A 136 -3.47 4.70 33.99
N LYS A 137 -2.27 4.54 33.38
CA LYS A 137 -1.95 5.18 32.09
C LYS A 137 -2.33 4.25 30.93
N PRO A 138 -2.89 4.77 29.82
CA PRO A 138 -3.13 3.98 28.61
C PRO A 138 -1.83 3.31 28.16
N ASP A 139 -1.93 2.07 27.63
CA ASP A 139 -0.76 1.45 27.02
C ASP A 139 -0.30 2.29 25.82
N ASP A 140 0.90 2.84 25.91
CA ASP A 140 1.50 3.68 24.86
C ASP A 140 1.52 2.99 23.49
N ARG A 141 1.54 1.66 23.44
CA ARG A 141 1.47 0.89 22.18
C ARG A 141 0.10 1.00 21.52
N VAL A 142 -0.97 0.90 22.31
CA VAL A 142 -2.36 1.03 21.82
C VAL A 142 -2.62 2.45 21.34
N VAL A 143 -2.14 3.44 22.06
CA VAL A 143 -2.25 4.85 21.65
C VAL A 143 -1.51 5.08 20.35
N LYS A 144 -0.24 4.69 20.26
CA LYS A 144 0.56 4.80 19.03
C LYS A 144 -0.04 4.05 17.86
N TRP A 145 -0.60 2.88 18.09
CA TRP A 145 -1.28 2.10 17.04
C TRP A 145 -2.51 2.83 16.50
N ARG A 146 -3.35 3.39 17.38
CA ARG A 146 -4.52 4.19 16.98
C ARG A 146 -4.12 5.45 16.21
N ASP A 147 -3.08 6.14 16.70
CA ASP A 147 -2.55 7.33 16.03
C ASP A 147 -2.00 7.01 14.64
N ASN A 148 -1.33 5.86 14.50
CA ASN A 148 -0.84 5.42 13.21
C ASN A 148 -1.98 5.09 12.25
N LEU A 149 -3.04 4.40 12.71
CA LEU A 149 -4.22 4.14 11.90
C LEU A 149 -4.95 5.44 11.50
N ALA A 150 -5.03 6.40 12.41
CA ALA A 150 -5.68 7.69 12.15
C ALA A 150 -4.94 8.54 11.10
N LYS A 151 -3.65 8.26 10.88
CA LYS A 151 -2.78 8.92 9.88
C LYS A 151 -2.57 8.08 8.62
N ASP A 152 -3.05 6.85 8.60
CA ASP A 152 -2.80 5.91 7.53
C ASP A 152 -3.58 6.30 6.26
N PRO A 153 -2.91 6.69 5.15
CA PRO A 153 -3.58 7.16 3.95
C PRO A 153 -4.36 6.06 3.22
N TRP A 154 -4.02 4.78 3.43
CA TRP A 154 -4.80 3.67 2.86
C TRP A 154 -6.08 3.45 3.62
N VAL A 155 -6.03 3.50 4.97
CA VAL A 155 -7.24 3.40 5.82
C VAL A 155 -8.18 4.57 5.52
N ASP A 156 -7.63 5.77 5.37
CA ASP A 156 -8.37 6.98 5.02
C ASP A 156 -9.12 6.81 3.68
N GLU A 157 -8.43 6.36 2.62
CA GLU A 157 -9.06 6.10 1.32
C GLU A 157 -10.08 4.95 1.38
N CYS A 158 -9.83 3.90 2.17
CA CYS A 158 -10.81 2.81 2.37
C CYS A 158 -12.11 3.32 3.01
N VAL A 159 -12.01 4.23 3.98
CA VAL A 159 -13.20 4.86 4.61
C VAL A 159 -13.95 5.71 3.59
N ASP A 160 -13.24 6.48 2.75
CA ASP A 160 -13.86 7.26 1.69
C ASP A 160 -14.57 6.37 0.65
N ILE A 161 -13.97 5.23 0.26
CA ILE A 161 -14.60 4.24 -0.63
C ILE A 161 -15.87 3.67 0.00
N LEU A 162 -15.81 3.29 1.28
CA LEU A 162 -17.00 2.79 2.00
C LEU A 162 -18.10 3.85 2.09
N SER A 163 -17.73 5.11 2.21
CA SER A 163 -18.69 6.23 2.23
C SER A 163 -19.37 6.46 0.88
N ASP A 164 -18.72 6.07 -0.22
CA ASP A 164 -19.28 6.14 -1.58
C ASP A 164 -20.30 5.01 -1.88
N ILE A 165 -20.42 4.00 -1.02
CA ILE A 165 -21.34 2.83 -1.17
C ILE A 165 -22.79 3.20 -0.77
N LYS A 166 -23.18 4.40 -0.77
CA LYS A 166 -24.55 4.85 -0.41
C LYS A 166 -25.57 4.55 -1.49
#